data_30bf7b9f4b175dc9a8eac03a34b8f2d5
#
_entry.id   30bf7b9f4b175dc9a8eac03a34b8f2d5
#
_cell.length_a   1.000
_cell.length_b   1.000
_cell.length_c   1.000
_cell.angle_alpha   90.00
_cell.angle_beta   90.00
_cell.angle_gamma   90.00
#
_symmetry.space_group_name_H-M   'P 1'
#
loop_
_entity.id
_entity.type
_entity.pdbx_description
1 polymer ?
#
loop_
_entity_poly.entity_id
_entity_poly.type
_entity_poly.pdbx_seq_one_letter_code
_entity_poly.pdbx_strand_id
1 'polypeptide(L)'
;MKKIDFIAEISSNHNCDLNRMKEFIYASKEVGCTGVKFQLFKIDELFSPEILAKSETHRKRKEWELPIEYIPELAELSHSLDLSFSCTPFYLEAVDILEPYIDFYKIASYELLWIDLFEKCGNTGKPIVFSTGMATFDEVETTLNCLIATEAKDITVLHCNSAYPTPIKDANLGGINVLKKMIETMDNQNQIEIKVGYSDHTVSPAVLYRAIHKYNVNFVEFHLDLDGKGEEYEAGHCWLPDQISEVIANVNSGLEADGQEIFEPSISELPDRGWRADPADGLRPLLKIRESFNG
;
A
#
# COMPACT_ATOMS: atom_id res chain seq x y z
N MET A 1 13.19 -9.78 9.09
CA MET A 1 12.18 -10.14 8.05
C MET A 1 11.80 -8.90 7.30
N LYS A 2 11.61 -9.00 5.99
CA LYS A 2 11.06 -7.92 5.17
C LYS A 2 9.62 -7.65 5.63
N LYS A 3 9.31 -6.40 5.96
CA LYS A 3 7.94 -6.00 6.29
C LYS A 3 7.29 -5.43 5.05
N ILE A 4 6.06 -5.80 4.77
CA ILE A 4 5.24 -5.21 3.72
C ILE A 4 4.21 -4.30 4.39
N ASP A 5 4.13 -3.06 3.95
CA ASP A 5 3.09 -2.14 4.37
C ASP A 5 1.87 -2.30 3.45
N PHE A 6 0.75 -2.69 4.05
CA PHE A 6 -0.55 -2.81 3.40
C PHE A 6 -1.44 -1.67 3.88
N ILE A 7 -1.82 -0.79 2.98
CA ILE A 7 -2.61 0.40 3.25
C ILE A 7 -4.00 0.25 2.63
N ALA A 8 -5.01 0.23 3.48
CA ALA A 8 -6.40 0.22 3.04
C ALA A 8 -6.86 1.63 2.68
N GLU A 9 -7.19 1.86 1.40
CA GLU A 9 -7.87 3.06 0.92
C GLU A 9 -9.37 2.91 1.11
N ILE A 10 -9.95 3.78 1.94
CA ILE A 10 -11.38 3.76 2.26
C ILE A 10 -12.18 4.59 1.25
N SER A 11 -11.52 5.61 0.66
CA SER A 11 -12.11 6.50 -0.34
C SER A 11 -13.48 7.05 0.09
N SER A 12 -14.51 6.97 -0.75
CA SER A 12 -15.87 7.42 -0.46
C SER A 12 -16.79 6.35 0.16
N ASN A 13 -16.31 5.11 0.32
CA ASN A 13 -17.11 3.99 0.84
C ASN A 13 -17.60 4.18 2.29
N HIS A 14 -17.11 5.22 2.97
CA HIS A 14 -17.51 5.57 4.33
C HIS A 14 -18.90 6.25 4.41
N ASN A 15 -19.47 6.73 3.28
CA ASN A 15 -20.78 7.38 3.22
C ASN A 15 -20.94 8.53 4.24
N CYS A 16 -19.88 9.24 4.59
CA CYS A 16 -19.84 10.29 5.63
C CYS A 16 -20.37 9.83 7.01
N ASP A 17 -20.46 8.54 7.28
CA ASP A 17 -20.85 7.96 8.57
C ASP A 17 -19.60 7.66 9.42
N LEU A 18 -19.46 8.36 10.54
CA LEU A 18 -18.32 8.20 11.46
C LEU A 18 -18.22 6.76 12.00
N ASN A 19 -19.34 6.10 12.29
CA ASN A 19 -19.31 4.72 12.78
C ASN A 19 -18.81 3.77 11.68
N ARG A 20 -19.28 3.94 10.45
CA ARG A 20 -18.79 3.16 9.31
C ARG A 20 -17.30 3.43 9.05
N MET A 21 -16.80 4.67 9.20
CA MET A 21 -15.36 4.97 9.13
C MET A 21 -14.56 4.19 10.17
N LYS A 22 -15.06 4.12 11.41
CA LYS A 22 -14.43 3.32 12.48
C LYS A 22 -14.47 1.81 12.18
N GLU A 23 -15.56 1.32 11.61
CA GLU A 23 -15.65 -0.09 11.16
C GLU A 23 -14.59 -0.41 10.11
N PHE A 24 -14.31 0.50 9.17
CA PHE A 24 -13.19 0.35 8.23
C PHE A 24 -11.85 0.25 8.93
N ILE A 25 -11.60 1.07 9.95
CA ILE A 25 -10.33 1.03 10.70
C ILE A 25 -10.19 -0.31 11.44
N TYR A 26 -11.25 -0.79 12.11
CA TYR A 26 -11.23 -2.10 12.77
C TYR A 26 -11.03 -3.23 11.77
N ALA A 27 -11.78 -3.22 10.66
CA ALA A 27 -11.62 -4.23 9.61
C ALA A 27 -10.20 -4.23 9.03
N SER A 28 -9.62 -3.06 8.77
CA SER A 28 -8.24 -2.93 8.29
C SER A 28 -7.23 -3.55 9.26
N LYS A 29 -7.40 -3.35 10.57
CA LYS A 29 -6.56 -4.02 11.57
C LYS A 29 -6.73 -5.53 11.56
N GLU A 30 -7.97 -5.99 11.51
CA GLU A 30 -8.29 -7.43 11.55
C GLU A 30 -7.74 -8.19 10.35
N VAL A 31 -7.79 -7.61 9.15
CA VAL A 31 -7.24 -8.24 7.94
C VAL A 31 -5.72 -8.17 7.85
N GLY A 32 -5.05 -7.46 8.77
CA GLY A 32 -3.59 -7.38 8.84
C GLY A 32 -2.97 -6.22 8.08
N CYS A 33 -3.72 -5.16 7.77
CA CYS A 33 -3.15 -3.91 7.26
C CYS A 33 -2.20 -3.27 8.27
N THR A 34 -1.28 -2.46 7.77
CA THR A 34 -0.37 -1.63 8.57
C THR A 34 -0.83 -0.18 8.65
N GLY A 35 -1.79 0.21 7.85
CA GLY A 35 -2.36 1.56 7.86
C GLY A 35 -3.67 1.67 7.11
N VAL A 36 -4.32 2.80 7.32
CA VAL A 36 -5.57 3.19 6.65
C VAL A 36 -5.43 4.57 6.03
N LYS A 37 -6.16 4.80 4.97
CA LYS A 37 -6.14 6.07 4.25
C LYS A 37 -7.55 6.55 3.93
N PHE A 38 -7.78 7.84 4.13
CA PHE A 38 -8.97 8.59 3.75
C PHE A 38 -8.63 9.63 2.69
N GLN A 39 -9.62 10.40 2.29
CA GLN A 39 -9.49 11.49 1.32
C GLN A 39 -10.13 12.76 1.88
N LEU A 40 -9.42 13.88 1.82
CA LEU A 40 -9.93 15.18 2.21
C LEU A 40 -10.02 16.09 0.99
N PHE A 41 -11.21 16.18 0.42
CA PHE A 41 -11.52 17.04 -0.71
C PHE A 41 -12.76 17.89 -0.41
N LYS A 42 -12.86 18.98 -1.13
CA LYS A 42 -14.06 19.80 -1.27
C LYS A 42 -14.37 19.87 -2.76
N ILE A 43 -15.58 19.57 -3.13
CA ILE A 43 -15.97 19.51 -4.55
C ILE A 43 -15.73 20.86 -5.26
N ASP A 44 -15.97 21.95 -4.56
CA ASP A 44 -15.78 23.29 -5.09
C ASP A 44 -14.28 23.66 -5.31
N GLU A 45 -13.34 22.91 -4.73
CA GLU A 45 -11.90 23.04 -4.90
C GLU A 45 -11.28 21.89 -5.75
N LEU A 46 -12.03 20.80 -5.94
CA LEU A 46 -11.60 19.64 -6.73
C LEU A 46 -11.94 19.80 -8.22
N PHE A 47 -13.08 20.38 -8.55
CA PHE A 47 -13.55 20.56 -9.91
C PHE A 47 -13.71 22.02 -10.27
N SER A 48 -13.37 22.37 -11.52
CA SER A 48 -13.52 23.74 -11.98
C SER A 48 -14.98 24.19 -12.01
N PRO A 49 -15.28 25.49 -11.80
CA PRO A 49 -16.64 26.02 -11.83
C PRO A 49 -17.40 25.71 -13.13
N GLU A 50 -16.68 25.61 -14.27
CA GLU A 50 -17.26 25.29 -15.58
C GLU A 50 -17.81 23.85 -15.62
N ILE A 51 -17.13 22.90 -14.96
CA ILE A 51 -17.60 21.51 -14.83
C ILE A 51 -18.75 21.44 -13.85
N LEU A 52 -18.62 22.07 -12.68
CA LEU A 52 -19.69 22.08 -11.68
C LEU A 52 -20.97 22.71 -12.20
N ALA A 53 -20.88 23.76 -13.02
CA ALA A 53 -22.06 24.37 -13.63
C ALA A 53 -22.85 23.41 -14.55
N LYS A 54 -22.17 22.47 -15.19
CA LYS A 54 -22.75 21.59 -16.23
C LYS A 54 -23.03 20.15 -15.78
N SER A 55 -22.35 19.66 -14.75
CA SER A 55 -22.39 18.26 -14.34
C SER A 55 -23.02 18.08 -12.96
N GLU A 56 -24.24 17.55 -12.93
CA GLU A 56 -24.91 17.17 -11.68
C GLU A 56 -24.17 16.02 -10.98
N THR A 57 -23.64 15.07 -11.73
CA THR A 57 -22.88 13.92 -11.19
C THR A 57 -21.68 14.38 -10.39
N HIS A 58 -20.94 15.41 -10.85
CA HIS A 58 -19.80 15.92 -10.09
C HIS A 58 -20.27 16.69 -8.83
N ARG A 59 -21.35 17.46 -8.92
CA ARG A 59 -21.90 18.16 -7.74
C ARG A 59 -22.38 17.21 -6.65
N LYS A 60 -22.99 16.07 -7.02
CA LYS A 60 -23.45 15.05 -6.06
C LYS A 60 -22.31 14.45 -5.22
N ARG A 61 -21.08 14.45 -5.72
CA ARG A 61 -19.91 13.98 -4.94
C ARG A 61 -19.65 14.81 -3.68
N LYS A 62 -20.33 15.93 -3.50
CA LYS A 62 -20.32 16.68 -2.23
C LYS A 62 -20.79 15.84 -1.04
N GLU A 63 -21.62 14.84 -1.28
CA GLU A 63 -22.08 13.88 -0.28
C GLU A 63 -20.97 12.94 0.23
N TRP A 64 -19.79 12.94 -0.43
CA TRP A 64 -18.62 12.14 -0.07
C TRP A 64 -17.53 12.96 0.62
N GLU A 65 -17.69 14.28 0.79
CA GLU A 65 -16.73 15.12 1.48
C GLU A 65 -16.54 14.65 2.92
N LEU A 66 -15.31 14.30 3.30
CA LEU A 66 -14.99 13.89 4.68
C LEU A 66 -15.14 15.09 5.61
N PRO A 67 -15.99 15.01 6.67
CA PRO A 67 -16.07 16.06 7.67
C PRO A 67 -14.74 16.22 8.41
N ILE A 68 -14.18 17.42 8.38
CA ILE A 68 -12.86 17.73 8.98
C ILE A 68 -12.83 17.41 10.48
N GLU A 69 -13.94 17.61 11.17
CA GLU A 69 -14.09 17.35 12.60
C GLU A 69 -13.96 15.88 13.00
N TYR A 70 -14.02 14.93 12.04
CA TYR A 70 -13.84 13.51 12.32
C TYR A 70 -12.36 13.09 12.28
N ILE A 71 -11.48 13.86 11.62
CA ILE A 71 -10.08 13.52 11.40
C ILE A 71 -9.33 13.21 12.70
N PRO A 72 -9.44 14.04 13.77
CA PRO A 72 -8.73 13.75 15.02
C PRO A 72 -9.13 12.40 15.63
N GLU A 73 -10.41 12.07 15.65
CA GLU A 73 -10.92 10.82 16.22
C GLU A 73 -10.53 9.59 15.40
N LEU A 74 -10.53 9.71 14.06
CA LEU A 74 -10.11 8.63 13.16
C LEU A 74 -8.60 8.37 13.29
N ALA A 75 -7.79 9.41 13.42
CA ALA A 75 -6.36 9.30 13.64
C ALA A 75 -6.05 8.65 15.00
N GLU A 76 -6.69 9.12 16.08
CA GLU A 76 -6.53 8.55 17.43
C GLU A 76 -6.90 7.06 17.46
N LEU A 77 -8.03 6.70 16.85
CA LEU A 77 -8.45 5.30 16.75
C LEU A 77 -7.44 4.45 15.98
N SER A 78 -6.97 4.94 14.83
CA SER A 78 -5.96 4.22 14.02
C SER A 78 -4.68 3.98 14.81
N HIS A 79 -4.14 5.01 15.45
CA HIS A 79 -2.93 4.92 16.27
C HIS A 79 -3.13 3.99 17.48
N SER A 80 -4.30 4.00 18.12
CA SER A 80 -4.61 3.09 19.24
C SER A 80 -4.60 1.62 18.87
N LEU A 81 -4.75 1.33 17.58
CA LEU A 81 -4.69 -0.01 16.97
C LEU A 81 -3.34 -0.32 16.30
N ASP A 82 -2.31 0.49 16.49
CA ASP A 82 -1.02 0.39 15.81
C ASP A 82 -1.15 0.39 14.27
N LEU A 83 -2.08 1.18 13.74
CA LEU A 83 -2.20 1.46 12.32
C LEU A 83 -1.67 2.86 12.03
N SER A 84 -0.91 3.03 10.97
CA SER A 84 -0.62 4.36 10.45
C SER A 84 -1.89 4.97 9.86
N PHE A 85 -2.04 6.27 10.08
CA PHE A 85 -3.16 7.06 9.55
C PHE A 85 -2.67 7.99 8.46
N SER A 86 -3.33 7.97 7.32
CA SER A 86 -3.07 8.89 6.20
C SER A 86 -4.37 9.45 5.65
N CYS A 87 -4.25 10.61 5.01
CA CYS A 87 -5.36 11.20 4.30
C CYS A 87 -4.80 11.98 3.10
N THR A 88 -5.43 11.78 1.93
CA THR A 88 -5.02 12.48 0.70
C THR A 88 -5.55 13.91 0.71
N PRO A 89 -4.69 14.94 0.67
CA PRO A 89 -5.13 16.31 0.47
C PRO A 89 -5.44 16.56 -1.01
N PHE A 90 -6.60 17.16 -1.30
CA PHE A 90 -6.99 17.57 -2.65
C PHE A 90 -7.08 19.10 -2.84
N TYR A 91 -6.68 19.85 -1.83
CA TYR A 91 -6.55 21.31 -1.88
C TYR A 91 -5.43 21.74 -0.91
N LEU A 92 -4.88 22.96 -1.13
CA LEU A 92 -3.64 23.34 -0.42
C LEU A 92 -3.84 23.49 1.10
N GLU A 93 -4.96 24.04 1.56
CA GLU A 93 -5.22 24.17 3.00
C GLU A 93 -5.42 22.82 3.69
N ALA A 94 -5.82 21.77 2.94
CA ALA A 94 -5.93 20.42 3.50
C ALA A 94 -4.58 19.92 4.04
N VAL A 95 -3.47 20.35 3.48
CA VAL A 95 -2.13 19.99 3.96
C VAL A 95 -1.94 20.42 5.41
N ASP A 96 -2.24 21.68 5.72
CA ASP A 96 -2.11 22.25 7.06
C ASP A 96 -3.10 21.60 8.06
N ILE A 97 -4.32 21.32 7.59
CA ILE A 97 -5.36 20.65 8.41
C ILE A 97 -4.94 19.23 8.79
N LEU A 98 -4.31 18.50 7.87
CA LEU A 98 -3.96 17.10 8.04
C LEU A 98 -2.65 16.91 8.81
N GLU A 99 -1.71 17.86 8.71
CA GLU A 99 -0.36 17.73 9.26
C GLU A 99 -0.29 17.22 10.70
N PRO A 100 -1.13 17.69 11.67
CA PRO A 100 -1.08 17.22 13.04
C PRO A 100 -1.47 15.75 13.26
N TYR A 101 -2.18 15.14 12.32
CA TYR A 101 -2.87 13.87 12.50
C TYR A 101 -2.29 12.71 11.71
N ILE A 102 -1.70 12.98 10.55
CA ILE A 102 -1.24 11.94 9.62
C ILE A 102 0.20 11.52 9.87
N ASP A 103 0.53 10.28 9.55
CA ASP A 103 1.89 9.74 9.59
C ASP A 103 2.64 10.00 8.28
N PHE A 104 1.91 10.06 7.16
CA PHE A 104 2.46 10.39 5.84
C PHE A 104 1.39 11.03 4.96
N TYR A 105 1.80 11.89 4.03
CA TYR A 105 0.91 12.37 2.98
C TYR A 105 0.81 11.35 1.86
N LYS A 106 -0.41 11.09 1.39
CA LYS A 106 -0.63 10.38 0.12
C LYS A 106 -1.12 11.39 -0.91
N ILE A 107 -0.47 11.44 -2.06
CA ILE A 107 -0.92 12.25 -3.20
C ILE A 107 -1.41 11.31 -4.30
N ALA A 108 -2.63 11.52 -4.77
CA ALA A 108 -3.25 10.65 -5.74
C ALA A 108 -2.71 10.88 -7.17
N SER A 109 -2.93 9.93 -8.07
CA SER A 109 -2.43 10.00 -9.45
C SER A 109 -2.97 11.20 -10.22
N TYR A 110 -4.18 11.63 -9.90
CA TYR A 110 -4.83 12.77 -10.56
C TYR A 110 -4.16 14.12 -10.25
N GLU A 111 -3.49 14.23 -9.10
CA GLU A 111 -2.81 15.43 -8.63
C GLU A 111 -1.33 15.49 -9.05
N LEU A 112 -0.81 14.47 -9.77
CA LEU A 112 0.61 14.37 -10.09
C LEU A 112 1.19 15.62 -10.75
N LEU A 113 0.41 16.29 -11.57
CA LEU A 113 0.86 17.51 -12.28
C LEU A 113 0.77 18.79 -11.43
N TRP A 114 0.20 18.71 -10.23
CA TRP A 114 0.03 19.88 -9.37
C TRP A 114 1.23 20.08 -8.44
N ILE A 115 2.28 20.64 -8.97
CA ILE A 115 3.58 20.79 -8.29
C ILE A 115 3.47 21.57 -6.98
N ASP A 116 2.63 22.62 -6.90
CA ASP A 116 2.44 23.38 -5.66
C ASP A 116 1.95 22.50 -4.49
N LEU A 117 1.13 21.48 -4.77
CA LEU A 117 0.69 20.51 -3.74
C LEU A 117 1.86 19.65 -3.26
N PHE A 118 2.72 19.20 -4.18
CA PHE A 118 3.91 18.42 -3.84
C PHE A 118 4.91 19.23 -3.03
N GLU A 119 5.18 20.48 -3.44
CA GLU A 119 6.05 21.40 -2.69
C GLU A 119 5.51 21.63 -1.29
N LYS A 120 4.20 21.90 -1.16
CA LYS A 120 3.59 22.17 0.14
C LYS A 120 3.67 20.94 1.05
N CYS A 121 3.32 19.75 0.57
CA CYS A 121 3.44 18.52 1.34
C CYS A 121 4.91 18.23 1.69
N GLY A 122 5.83 18.33 0.75
CA GLY A 122 7.24 18.06 0.95
C GLY A 122 7.89 18.97 1.99
N ASN A 123 7.51 20.25 2.03
CA ASN A 123 8.04 21.23 2.98
C ASN A 123 7.57 21.03 4.42
N THR A 124 6.60 20.14 4.69
CA THR A 124 6.26 19.71 6.06
C THR A 124 7.31 18.80 6.67
N GLY A 125 8.17 18.17 5.86
CA GLY A 125 9.16 17.18 6.29
C GLY A 125 8.57 15.82 6.62
N LYS A 126 7.25 15.60 6.48
CA LYS A 126 6.62 14.28 6.66
C LYS A 126 6.92 13.36 5.48
N PRO A 127 6.85 12.02 5.65
CA PRO A 127 6.94 11.07 4.56
C PRO A 127 5.90 11.34 3.48
N ILE A 128 6.30 11.20 2.22
CA ILE A 128 5.43 11.40 1.06
C ILE A 128 5.25 10.09 0.30
N VAL A 129 4.01 9.71 0.07
CA VAL A 129 3.63 8.60 -0.81
C VAL A 129 2.83 9.17 -1.97
N PHE A 130 3.17 8.86 -3.21
CA PHE A 130 2.38 9.31 -4.34
C PHE A 130 2.24 8.26 -5.43
N SER A 131 1.14 8.31 -6.16
CA SER A 131 0.81 7.37 -7.23
C SER A 131 1.07 7.95 -8.61
N THR A 132 1.47 7.09 -9.56
CA THR A 132 1.92 7.47 -10.91
C THR A 132 0.96 7.03 -12.02
N GLY A 133 -0.30 6.76 -11.70
CA GLY A 133 -1.30 6.39 -12.72
C GLY A 133 -1.45 7.50 -13.78
N MET A 134 -1.59 7.12 -15.04
CA MET A 134 -1.68 8.01 -16.21
C MET A 134 -0.40 8.81 -16.53
N ALA A 135 0.63 8.76 -15.72
CA ALA A 135 1.83 9.56 -15.88
C ALA A 135 2.76 9.04 -16.96
N THR A 136 3.45 9.97 -17.62
CA THR A 136 4.64 9.70 -18.43
C THR A 136 5.89 9.65 -17.54
N PHE A 137 6.99 9.14 -18.11
CA PHE A 137 8.28 9.11 -17.42
C PHE A 137 8.73 10.53 -16.99
N ASP A 138 8.65 11.49 -17.89
CA ASP A 138 9.12 12.88 -17.65
C ASP A 138 8.27 13.58 -16.58
N GLU A 139 6.98 13.29 -16.48
CA GLU A 139 6.09 13.84 -15.45
C GLU A 139 6.47 13.30 -14.07
N VAL A 140 6.76 12.00 -13.94
CA VAL A 140 7.20 11.41 -12.68
C VAL A 140 8.58 11.95 -12.28
N GLU A 141 9.52 12.06 -13.23
CA GLU A 141 10.84 12.62 -12.99
C GLU A 141 10.76 14.06 -12.50
N THR A 142 9.90 14.88 -13.14
CA THR A 142 9.66 16.29 -12.74
C THR A 142 9.16 16.36 -11.29
N THR A 143 8.17 15.54 -10.94
CA THR A 143 7.58 15.50 -9.59
C THR A 143 8.60 15.03 -8.55
N LEU A 144 9.40 14.02 -8.86
CA LEU A 144 10.46 13.55 -7.96
C LEU A 144 11.53 14.63 -7.73
N ASN A 145 11.96 15.32 -8.79
CA ASN A 145 12.92 16.42 -8.68
C ASN A 145 12.37 17.57 -7.81
N CYS A 146 11.08 17.87 -7.91
CA CYS A 146 10.41 18.81 -7.04
C CYS A 146 10.51 18.37 -5.57
N LEU A 147 10.13 17.13 -5.25
CA LEU A 147 10.18 16.62 -3.88
C LEU A 147 11.61 16.55 -3.31
N ILE A 148 12.61 16.19 -4.13
CA ILE A 148 14.02 16.16 -3.71
C ILE A 148 14.51 17.57 -3.33
N ALA A 149 13.92 18.62 -3.88
CA ALA A 149 14.24 20.01 -3.55
C ALA A 149 13.53 20.54 -2.29
N THR A 150 12.62 19.77 -1.69
CA THR A 150 11.89 20.11 -0.46
C THR A 150 12.57 19.56 0.81
N GLU A 151 11.88 19.67 1.95
CA GLU A 151 12.31 19.08 3.23
C GLU A 151 11.95 17.57 3.37
N ALA A 152 11.33 16.96 2.36
CA ALA A 152 10.96 15.55 2.36
C ALA A 152 12.20 14.66 2.50
N LYS A 153 12.12 13.61 3.35
CA LYS A 153 13.24 12.70 3.64
C LYS A 153 12.93 11.23 3.32
N ASP A 154 11.67 10.89 3.21
CA ASP A 154 11.17 9.55 2.85
C ASP A 154 10.09 9.72 1.77
N ILE A 155 10.35 9.16 0.60
CA ILE A 155 9.45 9.25 -0.54
C ILE A 155 9.15 7.83 -1.03
N THR A 156 7.87 7.50 -1.17
CA THR A 156 7.45 6.24 -1.78
C THR A 156 6.65 6.52 -3.06
N VAL A 157 7.18 6.06 -4.18
CA VAL A 157 6.55 6.18 -5.50
C VAL A 157 5.75 4.91 -5.77
N LEU A 158 4.43 5.02 -5.91
CA LEU A 158 3.58 3.88 -6.22
C LEU A 158 3.36 3.75 -7.72
N HIS A 159 3.84 2.66 -8.31
CA HIS A 159 3.35 2.26 -9.63
C HIS A 159 1.85 2.00 -9.55
N CYS A 160 1.09 2.58 -10.46
CA CYS A 160 -0.37 2.54 -10.45
C CYS A 160 -0.91 2.57 -11.88
N ASN A 161 -2.08 1.98 -12.09
CA ASN A 161 -2.91 2.22 -13.25
C ASN A 161 -4.26 2.78 -12.78
N SER A 162 -4.66 3.94 -13.29
CA SER A 162 -5.88 4.64 -12.86
C SER A 162 -7.13 4.26 -13.66
N ALA A 163 -7.22 3.03 -14.17
CA ALA A 163 -8.48 2.44 -14.59
C ALA A 163 -9.16 1.77 -13.39
N TYR A 164 -10.47 1.95 -13.24
CA TYR A 164 -11.27 1.46 -12.11
C TYR A 164 -12.43 0.59 -12.60
N PRO A 165 -12.30 -0.77 -12.67
CA PRO A 165 -11.12 -1.56 -12.33
C PRO A 165 -10.03 -1.55 -13.42
N THR A 166 -8.79 -1.84 -13.02
CA THR A 166 -7.69 -2.07 -13.96
C THR A 166 -7.77 -3.48 -14.54
N PRO A 167 -7.84 -3.66 -15.87
CA PRO A 167 -7.66 -4.98 -16.48
C PRO A 167 -6.29 -5.56 -16.14
N ILE A 168 -6.21 -6.85 -15.80
CA ILE A 168 -4.94 -7.49 -15.37
C ILE A 168 -3.79 -7.25 -16.37
N LYS A 169 -4.06 -7.30 -17.67
CA LYS A 169 -3.06 -7.07 -18.73
C LYS A 169 -2.49 -5.65 -18.72
N ASP A 170 -3.25 -4.68 -18.19
CA ASP A 170 -2.90 -3.26 -18.16
C ASP A 170 -2.26 -2.84 -16.81
N ALA A 171 -2.19 -3.75 -15.83
CA ALA A 171 -1.48 -3.52 -14.56
C ALA A 171 0.01 -3.21 -14.78
N ASN A 172 0.58 -3.66 -15.89
CA ASN A 172 1.94 -3.32 -16.37
C ASN A 172 3.00 -3.27 -15.26
N LEU A 173 3.05 -4.29 -14.41
CA LEU A 173 3.98 -4.33 -13.26
C LEU A 173 5.46 -4.12 -13.63
N GLY A 174 5.81 -4.29 -14.92
CA GLY A 174 7.13 -3.93 -15.44
C GLY A 174 7.52 -2.47 -15.22
N GLY A 175 6.53 -1.57 -15.10
CA GLY A 175 6.72 -0.16 -14.76
C GLY A 175 7.44 0.06 -13.42
N ILE A 176 7.28 -0.85 -12.45
CA ILE A 176 8.00 -0.82 -11.19
C ILE A 176 9.52 -0.82 -11.41
N ASN A 177 10.02 -1.63 -12.34
CA ASN A 177 11.45 -1.63 -12.64
C ASN A 177 11.89 -0.37 -13.38
N VAL A 178 11.00 0.26 -14.15
CA VAL A 178 11.29 1.56 -14.78
C VAL A 178 11.45 2.65 -13.73
N LEU A 179 10.55 2.71 -12.74
CA LEU A 179 10.65 3.64 -11.61
C LEU A 179 11.92 3.41 -10.79
N LYS A 180 12.27 2.16 -10.48
CA LYS A 180 13.52 1.84 -9.77
C LYS A 180 14.75 2.33 -10.50
N LYS A 181 14.82 2.10 -11.82
CA LYS A 181 15.94 2.58 -12.64
C LYS A 181 16.00 4.10 -12.72
N MET A 182 14.84 4.77 -12.80
CA MET A 182 14.78 6.23 -12.74
C MET A 182 15.42 6.72 -11.45
N ILE A 183 14.99 6.20 -10.31
CA ILE A 183 15.49 6.61 -8.99
C ILE A 183 17.00 6.36 -8.85
N GLU A 184 17.50 5.23 -9.35
CA GLU A 184 18.95 4.91 -9.34
C GLU A 184 19.80 5.91 -10.14
N THR A 185 19.22 6.58 -11.13
CA THR A 185 19.94 7.54 -12.01
C THR A 185 19.73 9.00 -11.61
N MET A 186 18.82 9.27 -10.67
CA MET A 186 18.56 10.65 -10.22
C MET A 186 19.68 11.20 -9.35
N ASP A 187 19.92 12.50 -9.46
CA ASP A 187 20.83 13.22 -8.57
C ASP A 187 20.15 13.44 -7.21
N ASN A 188 20.50 12.59 -6.25
CA ASN A 188 19.96 12.61 -4.89
C ASN A 188 21.04 13.01 -3.88
N GLN A 189 21.56 14.23 -4.00
CA GLN A 189 22.63 14.76 -3.12
C GLN A 189 22.20 14.83 -1.66
N ASN A 190 20.90 14.95 -1.39
CA ASN A 190 20.34 15.02 -0.05
C ASN A 190 20.20 13.65 0.63
N GLN A 191 20.53 12.57 -0.07
CA GLN A 191 20.40 11.18 0.41
C GLN A 191 18.99 10.84 0.92
N ILE A 192 17.98 11.33 0.23
CA ILE A 192 16.56 11.04 0.52
C ILE A 192 16.32 9.55 0.28
N GLU A 193 15.63 8.87 1.17
CA GLU A 193 15.19 7.51 0.96
C GLU A 193 14.01 7.50 -0.02
N ILE A 194 14.23 6.95 -1.23
CA ILE A 194 13.18 6.84 -2.26
C ILE A 194 12.88 5.37 -2.52
N LYS A 195 11.64 4.97 -2.25
CA LYS A 195 11.13 3.60 -2.38
C LYS A 195 10.14 3.49 -3.53
N VAL A 196 9.94 2.27 -4.02
CA VAL A 196 8.90 1.99 -5.02
C VAL A 196 7.91 0.98 -4.46
N GLY A 197 6.62 1.34 -4.48
CA GLY A 197 5.50 0.51 -4.10
C GLY A 197 4.53 0.26 -5.27
N TYR A 198 3.35 -0.24 -4.92
CA TYR A 198 2.28 -0.53 -5.87
C TYR A 198 0.91 -0.10 -5.31
N SER A 199 0.10 0.57 -6.13
CA SER A 199 -1.30 0.89 -5.82
C SER A 199 -2.20 0.08 -6.75
N ASP A 200 -3.04 -0.78 -6.17
CA ASP A 200 -3.84 -1.78 -6.89
C ASP A 200 -5.28 -1.34 -7.15
N HIS A 201 -5.71 -1.51 -8.38
CA HIS A 201 -7.12 -1.41 -8.81
C HIS A 201 -7.57 -2.65 -9.59
N THR A 202 -6.80 -3.76 -9.51
CA THR A 202 -7.09 -4.98 -10.27
C THR A 202 -7.96 -5.98 -9.52
N VAL A 203 -7.99 -5.88 -8.19
CA VAL A 203 -8.61 -6.85 -7.27
C VAL A 203 -8.16 -8.29 -7.58
N SER A 204 -6.85 -8.45 -7.83
CA SER A 204 -6.27 -9.73 -8.23
C SER A 204 -5.15 -10.19 -7.30
N PRO A 205 -5.31 -11.30 -6.54
CA PRO A 205 -4.24 -11.86 -5.73
C PRO A 205 -2.95 -12.12 -6.52
N ALA A 206 -3.08 -12.60 -7.76
CA ALA A 206 -1.93 -12.89 -8.62
C ALA A 206 -1.12 -11.64 -8.94
N VAL A 207 -1.77 -10.47 -9.12
CA VAL A 207 -1.09 -9.20 -9.36
C VAL A 207 -0.33 -8.75 -8.12
N LEU A 208 -0.96 -8.80 -6.94
CA LEU A 208 -0.34 -8.44 -5.67
C LEU A 208 0.87 -9.33 -5.35
N TYR A 209 0.75 -10.65 -5.47
CA TYR A 209 1.87 -11.58 -5.27
C TYR A 209 3.04 -11.28 -6.20
N ARG A 210 2.77 -10.95 -7.46
CA ARG A 210 3.86 -10.61 -8.41
C ARG A 210 4.49 -9.26 -8.09
N ALA A 211 3.72 -8.24 -7.72
CA ALA A 211 4.26 -6.95 -7.29
C ALA A 211 5.22 -7.13 -6.09
N ILE A 212 4.81 -7.90 -5.09
CA ILE A 212 5.56 -8.12 -3.86
C ILE A 212 6.79 -9.02 -4.09
N HIS A 213 6.59 -10.22 -4.67
CA HIS A 213 7.66 -11.24 -4.71
C HIS A 213 8.56 -11.11 -5.93
N LYS A 214 8.02 -10.75 -7.12
CA LYS A 214 8.83 -10.61 -8.32
C LYS A 214 9.46 -9.22 -8.44
N TYR A 215 8.67 -8.19 -8.17
CA TYR A 215 9.11 -6.81 -8.32
C TYR A 215 9.59 -6.18 -7.02
N ASN A 216 9.53 -6.93 -5.92
CA ASN A 216 10.12 -6.58 -4.64
C ASN A 216 9.63 -5.22 -4.10
N VAL A 217 8.32 -4.95 -4.20
CA VAL A 217 7.71 -3.82 -3.51
C VAL A 217 7.50 -4.15 -2.03
N ASN A 218 7.50 -3.14 -1.19
CA ASN A 218 7.25 -3.26 0.25
C ASN A 218 6.14 -2.33 0.75
N PHE A 219 5.49 -1.63 -0.16
CA PHE A 219 4.32 -0.79 0.12
C PHE A 219 3.25 -1.11 -0.90
N VAL A 220 2.06 -1.48 -0.44
CA VAL A 220 0.91 -1.85 -1.26
C VAL A 220 -0.32 -1.10 -0.77
N GLU A 221 -0.94 -0.34 -1.65
CA GLU A 221 -2.22 0.33 -1.41
C GLU A 221 -3.31 -0.37 -2.23
N PHE A 222 -4.50 -0.46 -1.67
CA PHE A 222 -5.67 -1.03 -2.34
C PHE A 222 -6.96 -0.44 -1.77
N HIS A 223 -8.01 -0.34 -2.58
CA HIS A 223 -9.34 0.08 -2.12
C HIS A 223 -10.03 -1.03 -1.35
N LEU A 224 -10.65 -0.67 -0.23
CA LEU A 224 -11.40 -1.58 0.64
C LEU A 224 -12.88 -1.18 0.68
N ASP A 225 -13.77 -2.15 0.62
CA ASP A 225 -15.16 -2.00 1.02
C ASP A 225 -15.52 -3.02 2.11
N LEU A 226 -16.51 -2.74 2.95
CA LEU A 226 -16.83 -3.61 4.09
C LEU A 226 -17.79 -4.74 3.73
N ASP A 227 -18.78 -4.45 2.91
CA ASP A 227 -19.99 -5.29 2.77
C ASP A 227 -20.44 -5.51 1.32
N GLY A 228 -19.69 -5.01 0.35
CA GLY A 228 -19.98 -5.15 -1.06
C GLY A 228 -21.16 -4.28 -1.54
N LYS A 229 -21.44 -3.18 -0.86
CA LYS A 229 -22.56 -2.28 -1.19
C LYS A 229 -22.10 -0.86 -1.55
N GLY A 230 -20.81 -0.56 -1.49
CA GLY A 230 -20.28 0.73 -1.91
C GLY A 230 -20.30 0.92 -3.42
N GLU A 231 -20.49 2.15 -3.89
CA GLU A 231 -20.45 2.47 -5.32
C GLU A 231 -19.12 2.09 -5.97
N GLU A 232 -18.02 2.23 -5.25
CA GLU A 232 -16.69 1.83 -5.74
C GLU A 232 -16.53 0.31 -5.81
N TYR A 233 -17.18 -0.44 -4.92
CA TYR A 233 -17.24 -1.90 -5.02
C TYR A 233 -18.04 -2.35 -6.25
N GLU A 234 -19.20 -1.74 -6.48
CA GLU A 234 -20.02 -2.00 -7.68
C GLU A 234 -19.24 -1.68 -8.97
N ALA A 235 -18.39 -0.65 -8.94
CA ALA A 235 -17.47 -0.35 -10.05
C ALA A 235 -16.39 -1.43 -10.23
N GLY A 236 -16.09 -2.25 -9.23
CA GLY A 236 -15.31 -3.47 -9.35
C GLY A 236 -13.81 -3.34 -8.98
N HIS A 237 -13.40 -2.30 -8.26
CA HIS A 237 -11.99 -2.08 -7.90
C HIS A 237 -11.68 -2.15 -6.40
N CYS A 238 -12.66 -2.52 -5.58
CA CYS A 238 -12.48 -2.68 -4.13
C CYS A 238 -12.35 -4.14 -3.72
N TRP A 239 -11.48 -4.39 -2.79
CA TRP A 239 -11.39 -5.66 -2.07
C TRP A 239 -12.41 -5.72 -0.94
N LEU A 240 -12.91 -6.91 -0.61
CA LEU A 240 -13.61 -7.18 0.64
C LEU A 240 -12.61 -7.70 1.70
N PRO A 241 -12.94 -7.54 3.01
CA PRO A 241 -12.05 -7.95 4.09
C PRO A 241 -11.58 -9.41 4.01
N ASP A 242 -12.46 -10.36 3.75
CA ASP A 242 -12.15 -11.79 3.62
C ASP A 242 -11.22 -12.08 2.44
N GLN A 243 -11.39 -11.39 1.31
CA GLN A 243 -10.56 -11.56 0.13
C GLN A 243 -9.13 -11.06 0.36
N ILE A 244 -8.96 -9.86 0.91
CA ILE A 244 -7.64 -9.27 1.10
C ILE A 244 -6.91 -9.90 2.29
N SER A 245 -7.62 -10.34 3.34
CA SER A 245 -7.02 -11.02 4.48
C SER A 245 -6.28 -12.30 4.06
N GLU A 246 -6.86 -13.07 3.14
CA GLU A 246 -6.21 -14.25 2.59
C GLU A 246 -4.90 -13.90 1.87
N VAL A 247 -4.90 -12.82 1.07
CA VAL A 247 -3.70 -12.36 0.37
C VAL A 247 -2.62 -11.95 1.36
N ILE A 248 -2.96 -11.13 2.36
CA ILE A 248 -2.00 -10.65 3.38
C ILE A 248 -1.44 -11.83 4.19
N ALA A 249 -2.29 -12.77 4.62
CA ALA A 249 -1.87 -13.96 5.34
C ALA A 249 -0.90 -14.82 4.53
N ASN A 250 -1.19 -15.04 3.24
CA ASN A 250 -0.34 -15.81 2.34
C ASN A 250 1.02 -15.12 2.10
N VAL A 251 1.04 -13.79 1.97
CA VAL A 251 2.29 -13.02 1.85
C VAL A 251 3.13 -13.16 3.12
N ASN A 252 2.53 -12.98 4.29
CA ASN A 252 3.22 -13.08 5.58
C ASN A 252 3.78 -14.50 5.81
N SER A 253 2.99 -15.54 5.49
CA SER A 253 3.44 -16.95 5.57
C SER A 253 4.60 -17.22 4.59
N GLY A 254 4.56 -16.63 3.38
CA GLY A 254 5.65 -16.74 2.43
C GLY A 254 6.94 -16.10 2.94
N LEU A 255 6.85 -14.91 3.55
CA LEU A 255 8.00 -14.22 4.15
C LEU A 255 8.56 -14.97 5.38
N GLU A 256 7.70 -15.64 6.15
CA GLU A 256 8.14 -16.53 7.24
C GLU A 256 8.89 -17.75 6.69
N ALA A 257 8.39 -18.32 5.59
CA ALA A 257 9.00 -19.47 4.93
C ALA A 257 10.37 -19.18 4.29
N ASP A 258 10.69 -17.92 3.97
CA ASP A 258 12.02 -17.51 3.51
C ASP A 258 13.12 -17.85 4.55
N GLY A 259 12.80 -17.82 5.82
CA GLY A 259 13.67 -18.24 6.93
C GLY A 259 14.98 -17.45 7.00
N GLN A 260 16.06 -18.17 7.30
CA GLN A 260 17.41 -17.65 7.32
C GLN A 260 18.21 -18.31 6.21
N GLU A 261 19.17 -17.61 5.59
CA GLU A 261 20.06 -18.15 4.55
C GLU A 261 21.08 -19.12 5.13
N ILE A 262 20.59 -20.16 5.85
CA ILE A 262 21.43 -21.18 6.51
C ILE A 262 21.04 -22.54 5.94
N PHE A 263 22.05 -23.29 5.46
CA PHE A 263 21.84 -24.65 4.96
C PHE A 263 22.22 -25.70 6.02
N GLU A 264 21.39 -25.75 7.07
CA GLU A 264 21.52 -26.72 8.16
C GLU A 264 20.17 -27.38 8.45
N PRO A 265 20.16 -28.58 9.04
CA PRO A 265 18.91 -29.22 9.44
C PRO A 265 18.13 -28.39 10.44
N SER A 266 16.86 -28.18 10.15
CA SER A 266 15.93 -27.53 11.06
C SER A 266 15.69 -28.37 12.31
N ILE A 267 15.20 -27.73 13.39
CA ILE A 267 14.84 -28.44 14.64
C ILE A 267 13.81 -29.53 14.36
N SER A 268 12.86 -29.31 13.47
CA SER A 268 11.82 -30.26 13.10
C SER A 268 12.36 -31.52 12.38
N GLU A 269 13.53 -31.44 11.75
CA GLU A 269 14.17 -32.58 11.06
C GLU A 269 15.08 -33.41 11.96
N LEU A 270 15.50 -32.84 13.12
CA LEU A 270 16.45 -33.53 14.00
C LEU A 270 15.99 -34.92 14.47
N PRO A 271 14.70 -35.18 14.79
CA PRO A 271 14.25 -36.49 15.17
C PRO A 271 14.48 -37.56 14.08
N ASP A 272 14.30 -37.22 12.82
CA ASP A 272 14.44 -38.14 11.69
C ASP A 272 15.85 -38.18 11.11
N ARG A 273 16.74 -37.32 11.57
CA ARG A 273 18.09 -37.20 11.02
C ARG A 273 18.89 -38.51 11.09
N GLY A 274 18.65 -39.33 12.14
CA GLY A 274 19.28 -40.62 12.32
C GLY A 274 18.73 -41.72 11.40
N TRP A 275 17.56 -41.53 10.85
CA TRP A 275 16.87 -42.48 9.96
C TRP A 275 17.23 -42.37 8.48
N ARG A 276 18.28 -41.57 8.15
CA ARG A 276 18.82 -41.49 6.79
C ARG A 276 19.58 -42.78 6.43
N ALA A 277 19.76 -42.99 5.12
CA ALA A 277 20.56 -44.07 4.61
C ALA A 277 22.00 -43.97 5.12
N ASP A 278 22.54 -45.07 5.60
CA ASP A 278 23.95 -45.15 6.01
C ASP A 278 24.88 -45.13 4.78
N PRO A 279 25.95 -44.31 4.80
CA PRO A 279 26.85 -44.23 3.66
C PRO A 279 27.62 -45.50 3.34
N ALA A 280 27.70 -46.46 4.27
CA ALA A 280 28.45 -47.70 4.06
C ALA A 280 27.67 -48.73 3.27
N ASP A 281 26.33 -48.82 3.46
CA ASP A 281 25.50 -49.89 2.88
C ASP A 281 24.21 -49.41 2.20
N GLY A 282 23.89 -48.10 2.29
CA GLY A 282 22.68 -47.50 1.74
C GLY A 282 21.41 -47.85 2.47
N LEU A 283 21.44 -48.61 3.58
CA LEU A 283 20.28 -49.01 4.34
C LEU A 283 19.93 -48.01 5.44
N ARG A 284 18.69 -47.96 5.86
CA ARG A 284 18.18 -47.10 6.94
C ARG A 284 17.89 -47.94 8.22
N PRO A 285 18.08 -47.34 9.40
CA PRO A 285 18.72 -46.03 9.73
C PRO A 285 20.25 -46.12 9.67
N LEU A 286 20.95 -45.04 10.07
CA LEU A 286 22.38 -45.02 10.21
C LEU A 286 22.87 -46.18 11.11
N LEU A 287 24.04 -46.76 10.85
CA LEU A 287 24.60 -47.91 11.62
C LEU A 287 24.57 -47.68 13.13
N LYS A 288 24.92 -46.50 13.61
CA LYS A 288 24.90 -46.18 15.04
C LYS A 288 23.48 -46.26 15.67
N ILE A 289 22.43 -46.07 14.87
CA ILE A 289 21.04 -46.20 15.34
C ILE A 289 20.64 -47.67 15.35
N ARG A 290 21.06 -48.46 14.32
CA ARG A 290 20.76 -49.91 14.25
C ARG A 290 21.36 -50.65 15.43
N GLU A 291 22.59 -50.29 15.85
CA GLU A 291 23.28 -50.90 16.98
C GLU A 291 22.59 -50.68 18.33
N SER A 292 21.87 -49.57 18.46
CA SER A 292 21.13 -49.19 19.68
C SER A 292 19.62 -49.44 19.60
N PHE A 293 19.12 -49.97 18.48
CA PHE A 293 17.70 -50.16 18.26
C PHE A 293 17.19 -51.39 19.02
N ASN A 294 16.43 -51.17 20.08
CA ASN A 294 15.69 -52.18 20.83
C ASN A 294 14.21 -52.02 20.47
N GLY A 295 13.74 -52.75 19.48
CA GLY A 295 12.42 -52.73 18.83
C GLY A 295 11.18 -52.43 19.66
#